data_642fe3ce9d43e333c18d8068f17dff19
#
_entry.id   642fe3ce9d43e333c18d8068f17dff19
#
_cell.length_a   1.000
_cell.length_b   1.000
_cell.length_c   1.000
_cell.angle_alpha   90.00
_cell.angle_beta   90.00
_cell.angle_gamma   90.00
#
_symmetry.space_group_name_H-M   'P 1'
#
loop_
_entity.id
_entity.type
_entity.pdbx_description
1 polymer ?
#
loop_
_entity_poly.entity_id
_entity_poly.type
_entity_poly.pdbx_seq_one_letter_code
_entity_poly.pdbx_strand_id
1 'polypeptide(L)'
;INRIRWAKNSREFTFEYNERGHQVLRIISVNSRNGKTKPVVEETSNTFVDYSQKHYEYWVGDGEELIWMSERNGWNHLYLFDTRKKKLKNPITQGNWVVRKVEHVDKSGRQIWFQAMGIYPKQDPYYIHHCRVNLDGTGLTVLTEGNGTHELQWSPDRRFFVDKWSRVDQPPVHELRSVDGKFICELERADCVQLYKTGWKLPERFVSKGRDGETDIFGVIWRPTNFDRVKRYPVIESIYAGPHSFYVPKAFRDYYGQQRMAELGFILVQIDGMGTNWRSKKFHDVCWQNIKDAGFPDRIQW
;
A
#
# COMPACT_ATOMS: atom_id res chain seq x y z
N ILE A 1 -19.00 -17.93 7.95
CA ILE A 1 -17.88 -18.89 7.82
C ILE A 1 -17.37 -18.78 6.39
N ASN A 2 -16.14 -18.38 6.23
CA ASN A 2 -15.48 -18.25 4.93
C ASN A 2 -14.17 -19.05 4.91
N ARG A 3 -13.65 -19.34 3.71
CA ARG A 3 -12.31 -19.93 3.50
C ARG A 3 -12.07 -21.22 4.29
N ILE A 4 -12.98 -22.19 4.15
CA ILE A 4 -12.83 -23.51 4.79
C ILE A 4 -11.64 -24.24 4.18
N ARG A 5 -10.71 -24.69 5.03
CA ARG A 5 -9.55 -25.49 4.62
C ARG A 5 -9.43 -26.74 5.50
N TRP A 6 -9.45 -27.91 4.88
CA TRP A 6 -9.22 -29.18 5.54
C TRP A 6 -7.74 -29.51 5.69
N ALA A 7 -7.35 -30.04 6.85
CA ALA A 7 -6.08 -30.72 6.99
C ALA A 7 -6.07 -32.03 6.17
N LYS A 8 -4.92 -32.43 5.62
CA LYS A 8 -4.79 -33.64 4.78
C LYS A 8 -5.31 -34.92 5.45
N ASN A 9 -5.20 -35.02 6.77
CA ASN A 9 -5.63 -36.16 7.56
C ASN A 9 -7.12 -36.14 7.96
N SER A 10 -7.86 -35.12 7.52
CA SER A 10 -9.28 -34.87 7.83
C SER A 10 -9.62 -34.79 9.33
N ARG A 11 -8.61 -34.63 10.21
CA ARG A 11 -8.83 -34.53 11.67
C ARG A 11 -9.19 -33.14 12.13
N GLU A 12 -8.85 -32.13 11.35
CA GLU A 12 -9.13 -30.73 11.60
C GLU A 12 -9.51 -30.03 10.30
N PHE A 13 -10.30 -28.98 10.41
CA PHE A 13 -10.44 -27.96 9.38
C PHE A 13 -10.35 -26.56 10.01
N THR A 14 -9.97 -25.59 9.22
CA THR A 14 -9.96 -24.19 9.63
C THR A 14 -10.97 -23.40 8.82
N PHE A 15 -11.44 -22.31 9.39
CA PHE A 15 -12.25 -21.31 8.70
C PHE A 15 -11.96 -19.92 9.23
N GLU A 16 -12.24 -18.91 8.40
CA GLU A 16 -12.18 -17.51 8.80
C GLU A 16 -13.50 -17.11 9.47
N TYR A 17 -13.40 -16.46 10.60
CA TYR A 17 -14.49 -15.81 11.33
C TYR A 17 -14.22 -14.32 11.43
N ASN A 18 -15.11 -13.50 10.87
CA ASN A 18 -15.12 -12.07 10.98
C ASN A 18 -16.38 -11.65 11.72
N GLU A 19 -16.21 -11.00 12.87
CA GLU A 19 -17.31 -10.51 13.68
C GLU A 19 -18.00 -9.32 13.02
N ARG A 20 -19.31 -9.21 13.17
CA ARG A 20 -20.03 -8.02 12.75
C ARG A 20 -19.54 -6.80 13.51
N GLY A 21 -19.19 -5.73 12.81
CA GLY A 21 -18.49 -4.57 13.36
C GLY A 21 -16.98 -4.62 13.12
N HIS A 22 -16.45 -5.77 12.67
CA HIS A 22 -15.07 -5.95 12.19
C HIS A 22 -13.99 -5.66 13.23
N GLN A 23 -14.31 -5.74 14.52
CA GLN A 23 -13.32 -5.56 15.60
C GLN A 23 -12.58 -6.86 15.93
N VAL A 24 -13.09 -8.01 15.46
CA VAL A 24 -12.48 -9.33 15.68
C VAL A 24 -12.43 -10.10 14.36
N LEU A 25 -11.23 -10.58 14.01
CA LEU A 25 -10.99 -11.47 12.88
C LEU A 25 -10.17 -12.66 13.36
N ARG A 26 -10.61 -13.89 13.07
CA ARG A 26 -9.97 -15.12 13.55
C ARG A 26 -9.86 -16.16 12.45
N ILE A 27 -8.76 -16.92 12.47
CA ILE A 27 -8.71 -18.24 11.86
C ILE A 27 -8.97 -19.26 12.97
N ILE A 28 -10.08 -19.97 12.87
CA ILE A 28 -10.51 -20.96 13.88
C ILE A 28 -10.27 -22.37 13.35
N SER A 29 -9.56 -23.19 14.12
CA SER A 29 -9.44 -24.63 13.87
C SER A 29 -10.53 -25.36 14.62
N VAL A 30 -11.13 -26.35 13.94
CA VAL A 30 -12.18 -27.25 14.48
C VAL A 30 -11.68 -28.68 14.40
N ASN A 31 -11.73 -29.40 15.51
CA ASN A 31 -11.49 -30.84 15.53
C ASN A 31 -12.73 -31.58 14.99
N SER A 32 -12.56 -32.34 13.88
CA SER A 32 -13.66 -32.98 13.18
C SER A 32 -14.35 -34.10 13.98
N ARG A 33 -13.70 -34.68 15.03
CA ARG A 33 -14.25 -35.79 15.81
C ARG A 33 -15.14 -35.34 16.96
N ASN A 34 -14.83 -34.17 17.54
CA ASN A 34 -15.52 -33.75 18.78
C ASN A 34 -15.99 -32.27 18.75
N GLY A 35 -15.80 -31.57 17.61
CA GLY A 35 -16.24 -30.18 17.43
C GLY A 35 -15.48 -29.15 18.26
N LYS A 36 -14.44 -29.53 19.03
CA LYS A 36 -13.66 -28.55 19.80
C LYS A 36 -12.97 -27.55 18.91
N THR A 37 -13.10 -26.27 19.25
CA THR A 37 -12.54 -25.15 18.49
C THR A 37 -11.35 -24.53 19.21
N LYS A 38 -10.39 -24.00 18.45
CA LYS A 38 -9.28 -23.18 18.95
C LYS A 38 -8.88 -22.14 17.90
N PRO A 39 -8.57 -20.89 18.30
CA PRO A 39 -8.01 -19.93 17.37
C PRO A 39 -6.58 -20.34 16.96
N VAL A 40 -6.28 -20.25 15.68
CA VAL A 40 -4.92 -20.34 15.10
C VAL A 40 -4.31 -18.96 15.05
N VAL A 41 -5.10 -17.98 14.58
CA VAL A 41 -4.79 -16.56 14.58
C VAL A 41 -5.99 -15.82 15.17
N GLU A 42 -5.69 -14.78 15.94
CA GLU A 42 -6.68 -13.85 16.45
C GLU A 42 -6.17 -12.41 16.25
N GLU A 43 -6.98 -11.60 15.62
CA GLU A 43 -6.82 -10.15 15.49
C GLU A 43 -7.97 -9.47 16.20
N THR A 44 -7.62 -8.51 17.05
CA THR A 44 -8.60 -7.66 17.74
C THR A 44 -8.20 -6.19 17.58
N SER A 45 -9.18 -5.31 17.51
CA SER A 45 -8.98 -3.88 17.40
C SER A 45 -10.06 -3.13 18.18
N ASN A 46 -9.69 -2.03 18.81
CA ASN A 46 -10.67 -1.11 19.44
C ASN A 46 -11.48 -0.33 18.39
N THR A 47 -11.00 -0.30 17.15
CA THR A 47 -11.64 0.32 16.00
C THR A 47 -12.13 -0.78 15.07
N PHE A 48 -11.38 -1.12 14.04
CA PHE A 48 -11.68 -2.18 13.09
C PHE A 48 -10.43 -2.89 12.60
N VAL A 49 -10.58 -4.12 12.15
CA VAL A 49 -9.58 -4.87 11.38
C VAL A 49 -9.91 -4.69 9.90
N ASP A 50 -8.97 -4.19 9.10
CA ASP A 50 -9.17 -4.05 7.66
C ASP A 50 -9.03 -5.40 6.95
N TYR A 51 -10.11 -6.16 6.95
CA TYR A 51 -10.19 -7.49 6.34
C TYR A 51 -10.34 -7.47 4.81
N SER A 52 -10.59 -6.31 4.22
CA SER A 52 -10.88 -6.17 2.79
C SER A 52 -9.67 -5.75 1.97
N GLN A 53 -8.84 -4.86 2.49
CA GLN A 53 -7.67 -4.31 1.79
C GLN A 53 -6.35 -4.84 2.35
N LYS A 54 -6.25 -5.01 3.66
CA LYS A 54 -5.06 -5.48 4.38
C LYS A 54 -5.24 -6.91 4.87
N HIS A 55 -5.54 -7.80 3.93
CA HIS A 55 -5.74 -9.21 4.21
C HIS A 55 -4.84 -10.07 3.34
N TYR A 56 -4.04 -10.92 3.97
CA TYR A 56 -3.26 -11.95 3.29
C TYR A 56 -3.12 -13.18 4.17
N GLU A 57 -3.43 -14.32 3.60
CA GLU A 57 -3.36 -15.65 4.21
C GLU A 57 -2.66 -16.61 3.25
N TYR A 58 -1.54 -17.20 3.69
CA TYR A 58 -0.82 -18.16 2.89
C TYR A 58 -0.22 -19.28 3.75
N TRP A 59 -0.61 -20.52 3.47
CA TRP A 59 -0.20 -21.69 4.22
C TRP A 59 1.06 -22.30 3.63
N VAL A 60 2.08 -22.54 4.48
CA VAL A 60 3.39 -23.10 4.13
C VAL A 60 3.54 -24.46 4.78
N GLY A 61 4.35 -25.36 4.18
CA GLY A 61 4.73 -26.64 4.77
C GLY A 61 3.51 -27.53 5.10
N ASP A 62 2.66 -27.81 4.10
CA ASP A 62 1.44 -28.60 4.28
C ASP A 62 0.46 -28.04 5.35
N GLY A 63 0.61 -26.76 5.67
CA GLY A 63 -0.21 -26.08 6.65
C GLY A 63 0.40 -26.06 8.05
N GLU A 64 1.68 -26.35 8.21
CA GLU A 64 2.40 -26.25 9.49
C GLU A 64 2.67 -24.81 9.88
N GLU A 65 2.79 -23.92 8.89
CA GLU A 65 3.00 -22.49 9.10
C GLU A 65 1.97 -21.68 8.30
N LEU A 66 1.65 -20.50 8.79
CA LEU A 66 0.74 -19.55 8.17
C LEU A 66 1.40 -18.19 8.11
N ILE A 67 1.52 -17.63 6.90
CA ILE A 67 1.87 -16.23 6.68
C ILE A 67 0.58 -15.43 6.78
N TRP A 68 0.56 -14.47 7.68
CA TRP A 68 -0.61 -13.65 7.99
C TRP A 68 -0.28 -12.17 7.95
N MET A 69 -1.15 -11.36 7.34
CA MET A 69 -1.05 -9.91 7.32
C MET A 69 -1.82 -9.30 8.48
N SER A 70 -1.19 -8.34 9.21
CA SER A 70 -1.77 -7.76 10.42
C SER A 70 -1.26 -6.34 10.68
N GLU A 71 -2.14 -5.52 11.27
CA GLU A 71 -1.81 -4.18 11.76
C GLU A 71 -1.54 -4.15 13.29
N ARG A 72 -1.25 -5.28 13.94
CA ARG A 72 -1.12 -5.43 15.40
C ARG A 72 -0.09 -4.53 16.07
N ASN A 73 0.90 -4.04 15.33
CA ASN A 73 1.92 -3.10 15.82
C ASN A 73 1.65 -1.65 15.37
N GLY A 74 0.48 -1.34 14.80
CA GLY A 74 0.11 -0.02 14.27
C GLY A 74 0.47 0.20 12.80
N TRP A 75 1.11 -0.79 12.15
CA TRP A 75 1.46 -0.78 10.73
C TRP A 75 1.13 -2.13 10.09
N ASN A 76 0.80 -2.12 8.81
CA ASN A 76 0.43 -3.36 8.11
C ASN A 76 1.67 -4.18 7.75
N HIS A 77 1.86 -5.32 8.41
CA HIS A 77 3.02 -6.18 8.26
C HIS A 77 2.65 -7.65 8.10
N LEU A 78 3.65 -8.46 7.73
CA LEU A 78 3.54 -9.91 7.62
C LEU A 78 4.11 -10.58 8.86
N TYR A 79 3.41 -11.63 9.30
CA TYR A 79 3.76 -12.43 10.47
C TYR A 79 3.73 -13.92 10.13
N LEU A 80 4.64 -14.69 10.71
CA LEU A 80 4.67 -16.14 10.58
C LEU A 80 4.09 -16.79 11.84
N PHE A 81 3.09 -17.65 11.67
CA PHE A 81 2.48 -18.42 12.73
C PHE A 81 2.85 -19.90 12.64
N ASP A 82 3.12 -20.55 13.77
CA ASP A 82 3.13 -22.01 13.93
C ASP A 82 1.69 -22.48 14.16
N THR A 83 1.12 -23.16 13.19
CA THR A 83 -0.28 -23.56 13.21
C THR A 83 -0.54 -24.75 14.14
N ARG A 84 0.48 -25.60 14.39
CA ARG A 84 0.40 -26.71 15.33
C ARG A 84 0.35 -26.21 16.78
N LYS A 85 1.27 -25.29 17.10
CA LYS A 85 1.34 -24.66 18.43
C LYS A 85 0.29 -23.55 18.59
N LYS A 86 -0.32 -23.09 17.47
CA LYS A 86 -1.29 -21.98 17.42
C LYS A 86 -0.71 -20.72 18.08
N LYS A 87 0.51 -20.35 17.67
CA LYS A 87 1.28 -19.21 18.20
C LYS A 87 2.00 -18.46 17.11
N LEU A 88 2.15 -17.17 17.34
CA LEU A 88 3.06 -16.34 16.56
C LEU A 88 4.50 -16.88 16.70
N LYS A 89 5.15 -17.10 15.57
CA LYS A 89 6.54 -17.56 15.49
C LYS A 89 7.50 -16.37 15.45
N ASN A 90 7.30 -15.47 14.48
CA ASN A 90 8.05 -14.22 14.35
C ASN A 90 7.32 -13.22 13.45
N PRO A 91 7.60 -11.92 13.58
CA PRO A 91 7.32 -10.96 12.52
C PRO A 91 8.21 -11.27 11.31
N ILE A 92 7.68 -11.20 10.09
CA ILE A 92 8.44 -11.30 8.84
C ILE A 92 8.88 -9.91 8.41
N THR A 93 8.02 -8.92 8.59
CA THR A 93 8.33 -7.50 8.29
C THR A 93 8.01 -6.63 9.50
N GLN A 94 8.72 -5.50 9.62
CA GLN A 94 8.50 -4.53 10.70
C GLN A 94 9.04 -3.14 10.31
N GLY A 95 8.54 -2.09 10.95
CA GLY A 95 8.97 -0.72 10.71
C GLY A 95 7.79 0.26 10.63
N ASN A 96 8.08 1.54 10.41
CA ASN A 96 7.07 2.59 10.26
C ASN A 96 6.65 2.75 8.78
N TRP A 97 6.26 1.66 8.17
CA TRP A 97 5.85 1.54 6.77
C TRP A 97 4.86 0.37 6.63
N VAL A 98 4.24 0.20 5.48
CA VAL A 98 3.23 -0.85 5.26
C VAL A 98 3.60 -1.81 4.15
N VAL A 99 3.29 -3.09 4.32
CA VAL A 99 3.19 -4.06 3.23
C VAL A 99 1.91 -3.77 2.45
N ARG A 100 2.05 -3.45 1.17
CA ARG A 100 0.90 -3.17 0.29
C ARG A 100 0.28 -4.43 -0.27
N LYS A 101 1.13 -5.36 -0.73
CA LYS A 101 0.70 -6.59 -1.41
C LYS A 101 1.84 -7.61 -1.39
N VAL A 102 1.54 -8.87 -1.15
CA VAL A 102 2.48 -9.97 -1.42
C VAL A 102 2.39 -10.35 -2.90
N GLU A 103 3.51 -10.45 -3.56
CA GLU A 103 3.60 -10.76 -4.99
C GLU A 103 3.98 -12.21 -5.25
N HIS A 104 4.90 -12.74 -4.43
CA HIS A 104 5.40 -14.09 -4.60
C HIS A 104 5.90 -14.66 -3.27
N VAL A 105 5.68 -15.96 -3.07
CA VAL A 105 6.25 -16.75 -1.96
C VAL A 105 7.06 -17.90 -2.55
N ASP A 106 8.38 -17.87 -2.37
CA ASP A 106 9.23 -19.01 -2.64
C ASP A 106 9.28 -19.94 -1.40
N LYS A 107 8.62 -21.08 -1.54
CA LYS A 107 8.57 -22.09 -0.45
C LYS A 107 9.91 -22.74 -0.21
N SER A 108 10.69 -22.98 -1.25
CA SER A 108 11.97 -23.68 -1.20
C SER A 108 13.06 -22.79 -0.61
N GLY A 109 13.16 -21.56 -1.08
CA GLY A 109 14.07 -20.54 -0.56
C GLY A 109 13.58 -19.86 0.70
N ARG A 110 12.33 -20.11 1.12
CA ARG A 110 11.69 -19.47 2.28
C ARG A 110 11.77 -17.94 2.24
N GLN A 111 11.42 -17.38 1.08
CA GLN A 111 11.45 -15.93 0.82
C GLN A 111 10.11 -15.41 0.33
N ILE A 112 9.86 -14.12 0.56
CA ILE A 112 8.68 -13.40 0.09
C ILE A 112 9.11 -12.16 -0.70
N TRP A 113 8.49 -11.94 -1.85
CA TRP A 113 8.52 -10.68 -2.61
C TRP A 113 7.22 -9.95 -2.38
N PHE A 114 7.31 -8.67 -2.08
CA PHE A 114 6.15 -7.86 -1.73
C PHE A 114 6.35 -6.39 -2.10
N GLN A 115 5.24 -5.68 -2.21
CA GLN A 115 5.19 -4.23 -2.35
C GLN A 115 5.16 -3.60 -0.96
N ALA A 116 6.02 -2.60 -0.75
CA ALA A 116 6.04 -1.74 0.44
C ALA A 116 5.65 -0.31 0.08
N MET A 117 4.99 0.39 1.00
CA MET A 117 4.71 1.82 0.92
C MET A 117 5.22 2.52 2.19
N GLY A 118 5.87 3.70 2.02
CA GLY A 118 6.45 4.45 3.13
C GLY A 118 7.81 3.93 3.62
N ILE A 119 8.43 2.98 2.91
CA ILE A 119 9.72 2.39 3.31
C ILE A 119 10.88 3.40 3.26
N TYR A 120 10.78 4.42 2.42
CA TYR A 120 11.70 5.55 2.37
C TYR A 120 11.10 6.77 3.07
N PRO A 121 11.53 7.15 4.29
CA PRO A 121 10.88 8.20 5.09
C PRO A 121 10.87 9.60 4.46
N LYS A 122 11.76 9.87 3.50
CA LYS A 122 11.88 11.17 2.80
C LYS A 122 11.11 11.22 1.48
N GLN A 123 10.43 10.15 1.11
CA GLN A 123 9.59 10.09 -0.08
C GLN A 123 8.11 10.22 0.29
N ASP A 124 7.26 10.38 -0.72
CA ASP A 124 5.81 10.27 -0.54
C ASP A 124 5.48 8.84 -0.03
N PRO A 125 4.81 8.69 1.12
CA PRO A 125 4.57 7.38 1.74
C PRO A 125 3.66 6.47 0.91
N TYR A 126 3.08 6.97 -0.17
CA TYR A 126 2.23 6.20 -1.06
C TYR A 126 2.97 5.66 -2.30
N TYR A 127 4.27 5.94 -2.45
CA TYR A 127 5.05 5.32 -3.52
C TYR A 127 5.26 3.83 -3.22
N ILE A 128 5.03 3.01 -4.23
CA ILE A 128 5.22 1.58 -4.17
C ILE A 128 6.67 1.27 -4.45
N HIS A 129 7.31 0.59 -3.51
CA HIS A 129 8.63 -0.03 -3.67
C HIS A 129 8.50 -1.55 -3.57
N HIS A 130 9.34 -2.26 -4.28
CA HIS A 130 9.36 -3.72 -4.27
C HIS A 130 10.47 -4.22 -3.37
N CYS A 131 10.17 -5.21 -2.56
CA CYS A 131 11.06 -5.73 -1.53
C CYS A 131 11.08 -7.26 -1.54
N ARG A 132 12.14 -7.83 -0.97
CA ARG A 132 12.28 -9.25 -0.65
C ARG A 132 12.71 -9.41 0.80
N VAL A 133 12.22 -10.45 1.47
CA VAL A 133 12.57 -10.79 2.85
C VAL A 133 12.50 -12.30 3.06
N ASN A 134 13.32 -12.85 3.98
CA ASN A 134 13.21 -14.23 4.42
C ASN A 134 12.01 -14.42 5.37
N LEU A 135 11.42 -15.62 5.44
CA LEU A 135 10.28 -15.92 6.33
C LEU A 135 10.61 -15.76 7.82
N ASP A 136 11.89 -15.81 8.19
CA ASP A 136 12.35 -15.57 9.57
C ASP A 136 12.52 -14.09 9.91
N GLY A 137 12.26 -13.19 8.94
CA GLY A 137 12.36 -11.74 9.09
C GLY A 137 13.74 -11.17 8.80
N THR A 138 14.72 -12.00 8.47
CA THR A 138 16.09 -11.55 8.09
C THR A 138 16.18 -11.20 6.60
N GLY A 139 17.23 -10.50 6.21
CA GLY A 139 17.57 -10.25 4.80
C GLY A 139 16.59 -9.36 4.05
N LEU A 140 15.90 -8.43 4.73
CA LEU A 140 15.07 -7.45 4.05
C LEU A 140 15.92 -6.66 3.05
N THR A 141 15.53 -6.71 1.79
CA THR A 141 16.16 -6.01 0.67
C THR A 141 15.13 -5.22 -0.08
N VAL A 142 15.36 -3.92 -0.26
CA VAL A 142 14.56 -3.08 -1.18
C VAL A 142 15.17 -3.21 -2.57
N LEU A 143 14.36 -3.63 -3.53
CA LEU A 143 14.80 -3.95 -4.91
C LEU A 143 14.76 -2.74 -5.84
N THR A 144 14.05 -1.67 -5.46
CA THR A 144 13.82 -0.47 -6.26
C THR A 144 14.28 0.78 -5.52
N GLU A 145 14.87 1.76 -6.24
CA GLU A 145 15.54 2.90 -5.61
C GLU A 145 14.99 4.27 -6.01
N GLY A 146 14.39 4.41 -7.17
CA GLY A 146 13.90 5.69 -7.69
C GLY A 146 12.91 6.37 -6.74
N ASN A 147 12.95 7.71 -6.68
CA ASN A 147 11.98 8.48 -5.89
C ASN A 147 10.67 8.62 -6.66
N GLY A 148 9.86 7.58 -6.64
CA GLY A 148 8.60 7.47 -7.34
C GLY A 148 7.90 6.14 -7.06
N THR A 149 6.81 5.89 -7.74
CA THR A 149 6.11 4.61 -7.67
C THR A 149 6.64 3.65 -8.74
N HIS A 150 6.84 2.39 -8.37
CA HIS A 150 7.48 1.37 -9.18
C HIS A 150 6.49 0.30 -9.63
N GLU A 151 6.73 -0.24 -10.82
CA GLU A 151 6.02 -1.36 -11.42
C GLU A 151 7.04 -2.31 -12.04
N LEU A 152 7.05 -3.59 -11.61
CA LEU A 152 8.04 -4.56 -12.05
C LEU A 152 7.48 -5.56 -13.05
N GLN A 153 8.28 -5.82 -14.08
CA GLN A 153 8.07 -6.94 -14.99
C GLN A 153 9.23 -7.91 -14.88
N TRP A 154 8.97 -9.08 -14.31
CA TRP A 154 9.96 -10.12 -14.08
C TRP A 154 10.26 -10.95 -15.33
N SER A 155 11.53 -11.34 -15.51
CA SER A 155 11.90 -12.40 -16.46
C SER A 155 11.25 -13.74 -16.05
N PRO A 156 11.02 -14.68 -17.00
CA PRO A 156 10.41 -15.97 -16.67
C PRO A 156 11.15 -16.79 -15.60
N ASP A 157 12.48 -16.69 -15.58
CA ASP A 157 13.36 -17.35 -14.63
C ASP A 157 13.61 -16.54 -13.33
N ARG A 158 13.00 -15.35 -13.21
CA ARG A 158 13.09 -14.42 -12.10
C ARG A 158 14.52 -13.98 -11.72
N ARG A 159 15.47 -14.08 -12.62
CA ARG A 159 16.84 -13.57 -12.40
C ARG A 159 16.98 -12.08 -12.65
N PHE A 160 16.07 -11.50 -13.44
CA PHE A 160 16.05 -10.09 -13.81
C PHE A 160 14.63 -9.53 -13.75
N PHE A 161 14.55 -8.22 -13.69
CA PHE A 161 13.29 -7.50 -13.90
C PHE A 161 13.52 -6.15 -14.57
N VAL A 162 12.51 -5.72 -15.31
CA VAL A 162 12.40 -4.34 -15.79
C VAL A 162 11.61 -3.57 -14.72
N ASP A 163 12.21 -2.51 -14.20
CA ASP A 163 11.61 -1.57 -13.28
C ASP A 163 11.16 -0.33 -14.05
N LYS A 164 9.86 -0.12 -14.13
CA LYS A 164 9.26 1.12 -14.62
C LYS A 164 8.87 1.97 -13.42
N TRP A 165 9.46 3.14 -13.27
CA TRP A 165 9.08 4.05 -12.20
C TRP A 165 8.80 5.46 -12.68
N SER A 166 7.90 6.14 -11.97
CA SER A 166 7.51 7.52 -12.29
C SER A 166 6.92 8.23 -11.07
N ARG A 167 6.71 9.53 -11.20
CA ARG A 167 5.90 10.37 -10.31
C ARG A 167 4.97 11.21 -11.17
N VAL A 168 4.00 11.88 -10.54
CA VAL A 168 3.15 12.85 -11.26
C VAL A 168 3.96 13.95 -11.96
N ASP A 169 5.11 14.34 -11.39
CA ASP A 169 6.03 15.36 -11.87
C ASP A 169 7.34 14.79 -12.47
N GLN A 170 7.40 13.49 -12.70
CA GLN A 170 8.53 12.79 -13.27
C GLN A 170 8.07 11.77 -14.30
N PRO A 171 8.37 11.98 -15.59
CA PRO A 171 8.09 11.01 -16.66
C PRO A 171 8.69 9.62 -16.39
N PRO A 172 8.12 8.54 -16.96
CA PRO A 172 8.59 7.19 -16.73
C PRO A 172 10.05 6.97 -17.12
N VAL A 173 10.73 6.21 -16.26
CA VAL A 173 12.07 5.65 -16.53
C VAL A 173 11.94 4.13 -16.47
N HIS A 174 12.57 3.44 -17.41
CA HIS A 174 12.64 1.98 -17.44
C HIS A 174 14.08 1.53 -17.22
N GLU A 175 14.29 0.68 -16.25
CA GLU A 175 15.61 0.17 -15.88
C GLU A 175 15.63 -1.34 -15.87
N LEU A 176 16.72 -1.96 -16.33
CA LEU A 176 16.98 -3.36 -16.13
C LEU A 176 17.73 -3.57 -14.82
N ARG A 177 17.23 -4.47 -13.98
CA ARG A 177 17.83 -4.81 -12.69
C ARG A 177 17.92 -6.32 -12.48
N SER A 178 18.90 -6.76 -11.68
CA SER A 178 19.00 -8.16 -11.24
C SER A 178 18.00 -8.47 -10.13
N VAL A 179 17.79 -9.76 -9.84
CA VAL A 179 16.90 -10.24 -8.76
C VAL A 179 17.21 -9.65 -7.38
N ASP A 180 18.45 -9.19 -7.16
CA ASP A 180 18.89 -8.53 -5.92
C ASP A 180 18.71 -7.00 -5.96
N GLY A 181 18.05 -6.46 -6.99
CA GLY A 181 17.82 -5.04 -7.14
C GLY A 181 19.01 -4.26 -7.71
N LYS A 182 20.11 -4.91 -8.06
CA LYS A 182 21.28 -4.22 -8.61
C LYS A 182 20.95 -3.66 -10.00
N PHE A 183 21.16 -2.36 -10.19
CA PHE A 183 21.04 -1.66 -11.46
C PHE A 183 22.00 -2.24 -12.51
N ILE A 184 21.52 -2.50 -13.70
CA ILE A 184 22.31 -2.97 -14.84
C ILE A 184 22.44 -1.88 -15.89
N CYS A 185 21.29 -1.36 -16.39
CA CYS A 185 21.26 -0.25 -17.33
C CYS A 185 19.89 0.43 -17.37
N GLU A 186 19.86 1.69 -17.78
CA GLU A 186 18.65 2.37 -18.19
C GLU A 186 18.27 1.86 -19.60
N LEU A 187 17.02 1.47 -19.78
CA LEU A 187 16.49 1.00 -21.04
C LEU A 187 15.86 2.13 -21.84
N GLU A 188 15.06 2.95 -21.15
CA GLU A 188 14.31 4.03 -21.77
C GLU A 188 13.92 5.08 -20.72
N ARG A 189 13.88 6.33 -21.16
CA ARG A 189 13.34 7.46 -20.40
C ARG A 189 12.36 8.22 -21.32
N ALA A 190 11.13 8.38 -20.87
CA ALA A 190 10.10 9.03 -21.66
C ALA A 190 10.50 10.47 -22.03
N ASP A 191 10.49 10.77 -23.31
CA ASP A 191 10.68 12.12 -23.85
C ASP A 191 9.33 12.85 -23.93
N CYS A 192 9.20 13.93 -23.17
CA CYS A 192 8.01 14.77 -23.12
C CYS A 192 8.20 16.14 -23.82
N VAL A 193 9.28 16.34 -24.57
CA VAL A 193 9.60 17.64 -25.20
C VAL A 193 8.44 18.13 -26.08
N GLN A 194 7.85 17.27 -26.88
CA GLN A 194 6.73 17.65 -27.74
C GLN A 194 5.47 17.99 -26.94
N LEU A 195 5.21 17.28 -25.84
CA LEU A 195 4.12 17.58 -24.93
C LEU A 195 4.31 18.96 -24.29
N TYR A 196 5.51 19.29 -23.81
CA TYR A 196 5.81 20.60 -23.23
C TYR A 196 5.67 21.75 -24.23
N LYS A 197 5.95 21.54 -25.53
CA LYS A 197 5.74 22.54 -26.59
C LYS A 197 4.26 22.92 -26.77
N THR A 198 3.32 22.10 -26.34
CA THR A 198 1.88 22.43 -26.36
C THR A 198 1.49 23.43 -25.25
N GLY A 199 2.41 23.77 -24.36
CA GLY A 199 2.15 24.55 -23.15
C GLY A 199 1.74 23.70 -21.95
N TRP A 200 1.58 22.37 -22.13
CA TRP A 200 1.26 21.45 -21.03
C TRP A 200 2.34 21.50 -19.95
N LYS A 201 1.90 21.43 -18.68
CA LYS A 201 2.78 21.48 -17.51
C LYS A 201 2.52 20.27 -16.63
N LEU A 202 3.58 19.81 -15.98
CA LEU A 202 3.50 18.79 -14.96
C LEU A 202 2.62 19.26 -13.77
N PRO A 203 1.84 18.38 -13.16
CA PRO A 203 1.17 18.67 -11.89
C PRO A 203 2.21 18.99 -10.81
N GLU A 204 1.84 19.85 -9.87
CA GLU A 204 2.69 20.23 -8.75
C GLU A 204 2.39 19.34 -7.53
N ARG A 205 3.42 18.70 -6.96
CA ARG A 205 3.29 18.05 -5.67
C ARG A 205 3.34 19.08 -4.56
N PHE A 206 2.44 18.95 -3.61
CA PHE A 206 2.39 19.83 -2.45
C PHE A 206 2.19 19.02 -1.17
N VAL A 207 2.86 19.42 -0.11
CA VAL A 207 2.77 18.80 1.21
C VAL A 207 2.51 19.88 2.24
N SER A 208 1.56 19.64 3.14
CA SER A 208 1.36 20.48 4.32
C SER A 208 1.14 19.61 5.56
N LYS A 209 1.12 20.23 6.73
CA LYS A 209 0.76 19.53 7.96
C LYS A 209 -0.75 19.32 8.05
N GLY A 210 -1.15 18.16 8.55
CA GLY A 210 -2.54 17.82 8.83
C GLY A 210 -3.07 18.47 10.11
N ARG A 211 -4.27 18.03 10.51
CA ARG A 211 -5.01 18.55 11.67
C ARG A 211 -4.25 18.51 13.01
N ASP A 212 -3.28 17.62 13.13
CA ASP A 212 -2.45 17.46 14.34
C ASP A 212 -1.19 18.35 14.33
N GLY A 213 -0.96 19.11 13.26
CA GLY A 213 0.21 19.95 13.09
C GLY A 213 1.53 19.20 12.84
N GLU A 214 1.51 17.87 12.78
CA GLU A 214 2.69 17.01 12.69
C GLU A 214 2.68 16.13 11.42
N THR A 215 1.57 15.50 11.13
CA THR A 215 1.44 14.52 10.04
C THR A 215 1.46 15.20 8.68
N ASP A 216 2.37 14.78 7.81
CA ASP A 216 2.40 15.25 6.43
C ASP A 216 1.21 14.74 5.61
N ILE A 217 0.51 15.68 4.98
CA ILE A 217 -0.60 15.44 4.05
C ILE A 217 -0.12 15.75 2.65
N PHE A 218 -0.17 14.76 1.79
CA PHE A 218 0.34 14.83 0.41
C PHE A 218 -0.79 15.09 -0.56
N GLY A 219 -0.55 16.00 -1.49
CA GLY A 219 -1.52 16.36 -2.51
C GLY A 219 -0.87 16.77 -3.83
N VAL A 220 -1.73 17.03 -4.81
CA VAL A 220 -1.33 17.46 -6.16
C VAL A 220 -2.19 18.64 -6.58
N ILE A 221 -1.56 19.61 -7.24
CA ILE A 221 -2.16 20.85 -7.76
C ILE A 221 -2.03 20.84 -9.29
N TRP A 222 -3.11 21.11 -9.99
CA TRP A 222 -3.16 21.40 -11.43
C TRP A 222 -3.53 22.87 -11.65
N ARG A 223 -2.70 23.58 -12.40
CA ARG A 223 -2.94 24.95 -12.78
C ARG A 223 -3.18 25.06 -14.28
N PRO A 224 -3.95 26.05 -14.74
CA PRO A 224 -4.11 26.27 -16.19
C PRO A 224 -2.74 26.57 -16.84
N THR A 225 -2.58 26.22 -18.10
CA THR A 225 -1.33 26.46 -18.85
C THR A 225 -0.94 27.93 -18.91
N ASN A 226 -1.94 28.84 -18.94
CA ASN A 226 -1.79 30.29 -18.90
C ASN A 226 -1.83 30.88 -17.47
N PHE A 227 -1.51 30.09 -16.43
CA PHE A 227 -1.55 30.53 -15.05
C PHE A 227 -0.69 31.77 -14.82
N ASP A 228 -1.31 32.80 -14.23
CA ASP A 228 -0.69 34.08 -13.88
C ASP A 228 -0.74 34.27 -12.36
N ARG A 229 0.42 34.42 -11.72
CA ARG A 229 0.55 34.53 -10.26
C ARG A 229 -0.10 35.79 -9.66
N VAL A 230 -0.34 36.83 -10.44
CA VAL A 230 -1.00 38.04 -9.97
C VAL A 230 -2.51 37.99 -10.02
N LYS A 231 -3.08 36.98 -10.72
CA LYS A 231 -4.51 36.76 -10.80
C LYS A 231 -5.01 35.88 -9.68
N ARG A 232 -6.28 36.03 -9.33
CA ARG A 232 -7.01 35.12 -8.44
C ARG A 232 -7.76 34.09 -9.27
N TYR A 233 -7.72 32.84 -8.81
CA TYR A 233 -8.40 31.72 -9.43
C TYR A 233 -9.31 31.04 -8.42
N PRO A 234 -10.52 30.63 -8.80
CA PRO A 234 -11.32 29.74 -7.97
C PRO A 234 -10.63 28.36 -7.87
N VAL A 235 -10.72 27.75 -6.70
CA VAL A 235 -10.13 26.44 -6.42
C VAL A 235 -11.23 25.38 -6.39
N ILE A 236 -11.03 24.28 -7.08
CA ILE A 236 -11.92 23.11 -7.04
C ILE A 236 -11.12 21.94 -6.50
N GLU A 237 -11.60 21.30 -5.44
CA GLU A 237 -11.04 20.08 -4.93
C GLU A 237 -11.78 18.85 -5.47
N SER A 238 -11.05 17.88 -6.02
CA SER A 238 -11.56 16.56 -6.35
C SER A 238 -11.39 15.66 -5.14
N ILE A 239 -12.49 15.32 -4.47
CA ILE A 239 -12.47 14.67 -3.16
C ILE A 239 -12.76 13.18 -3.27
N TYR A 240 -11.91 12.37 -2.64
CA TYR A 240 -12.23 11.08 -2.09
C TYR A 240 -11.77 11.05 -0.62
N ALA A 241 -12.65 10.73 0.29
CA ALA A 241 -12.37 10.72 1.72
C ALA A 241 -12.74 9.37 2.38
N GLY A 242 -12.81 8.32 1.58
CA GLY A 242 -13.22 6.99 2.04
C GLY A 242 -12.05 6.15 2.57
N PRO A 243 -12.34 5.11 3.38
CA PRO A 243 -11.35 4.29 4.08
C PRO A 243 -10.71 3.20 3.20
N HIS A 244 -11.13 3.02 1.94
CA HIS A 244 -10.69 1.86 1.17
C HIS A 244 -9.36 2.04 0.45
N SER A 245 -8.96 3.29 0.14
CA SER A 245 -7.70 3.55 -0.56
C SER A 245 -7.22 4.98 -0.34
N PHE A 246 -6.12 5.34 -0.98
CA PHE A 246 -5.72 6.71 -1.28
C PHE A 246 -6.21 7.07 -2.70
N TYR A 247 -6.26 8.38 -3.01
CA TYR A 247 -6.87 8.87 -4.24
C TYR A 247 -5.94 9.75 -5.08
N VAL A 248 -5.00 10.44 -4.46
CA VAL A 248 -4.04 11.29 -5.16
C VAL A 248 -3.19 10.45 -6.10
N PRO A 249 -3.10 10.80 -7.40
CA PRO A 249 -2.27 10.05 -8.34
C PRO A 249 -0.79 10.09 -7.94
N LYS A 250 -0.09 8.97 -8.12
CA LYS A 250 1.31 8.80 -7.73
C LYS A 250 2.24 8.56 -8.92
N ALA A 251 1.70 8.17 -10.08
CA ALA A 251 2.43 7.92 -11.30
C ALA A 251 2.21 9.03 -12.33
N PHE A 252 3.16 9.19 -13.23
CA PHE A 252 3.03 10.07 -14.39
C PHE A 252 1.86 9.64 -15.29
N ARG A 253 1.18 10.64 -15.82
CA ARG A 253 0.23 10.50 -16.93
C ARG A 253 0.40 11.68 -17.86
N ASP A 254 0.35 11.44 -19.14
CA ASP A 254 0.34 12.47 -20.19
C ASP A 254 -0.98 13.26 -20.22
N TYR A 255 -2.00 12.73 -19.57
CA TYR A 255 -3.32 13.33 -19.47
C TYR A 255 -3.96 13.13 -18.09
N TYR A 256 -4.49 14.24 -17.55
CA TYR A 256 -5.31 14.25 -16.33
C TYR A 256 -6.63 14.97 -16.60
N GLY A 257 -7.76 14.38 -16.18
CA GLY A 257 -9.07 15.04 -16.24
C GLY A 257 -9.10 16.39 -15.51
N GLN A 258 -8.32 16.50 -14.43
CA GLN A 258 -8.14 17.73 -13.64
C GLN A 258 -7.50 18.85 -14.49
N GLN A 259 -6.56 18.54 -15.39
CA GLN A 259 -5.97 19.54 -16.28
C GLN A 259 -7.01 20.19 -17.20
N ARG A 260 -7.96 19.41 -17.73
CA ARG A 260 -9.03 19.96 -18.56
C ARG A 260 -9.88 21.00 -17.81
N MET A 261 -10.19 20.73 -16.53
CA MET A 261 -10.93 21.67 -15.71
C MET A 261 -10.07 22.91 -15.39
N ALA A 262 -8.76 22.71 -15.18
CA ALA A 262 -7.85 23.83 -14.96
C ALA A 262 -7.81 24.79 -16.16
N GLU A 263 -7.83 24.29 -17.42
CA GLU A 263 -7.84 25.12 -18.61
C GLU A 263 -9.09 26.03 -18.74
N LEU A 264 -10.16 25.73 -17.97
CA LEU A 264 -11.32 26.62 -17.86
C LEU A 264 -11.12 27.79 -16.88
N GLY A 265 -9.94 27.93 -16.30
CA GLY A 265 -9.60 29.02 -15.38
C GLY A 265 -9.73 28.65 -13.89
N PHE A 266 -9.64 27.38 -13.53
CA PHE A 266 -9.65 26.90 -12.16
C PHE A 266 -8.26 26.44 -11.72
N ILE A 267 -8.01 26.39 -10.42
CA ILE A 267 -6.96 25.57 -9.82
C ILE A 267 -7.62 24.30 -9.29
N LEU A 268 -7.14 23.14 -9.72
CA LEU A 268 -7.64 21.86 -9.25
C LEU A 268 -6.67 21.29 -8.22
N VAL A 269 -7.21 20.72 -7.13
CA VAL A 269 -6.41 20.10 -6.07
C VAL A 269 -6.97 18.74 -5.68
N GLN A 270 -6.08 17.85 -5.24
CA GLN A 270 -6.40 16.56 -4.65
C GLN A 270 -5.48 16.28 -3.48
N ILE A 271 -6.02 15.81 -2.35
CA ILE A 271 -5.23 15.37 -1.19
C ILE A 271 -5.75 14.06 -0.62
N ASP A 272 -4.88 13.36 0.10
CA ASP A 272 -5.21 12.19 0.92
C ASP A 272 -5.07 12.56 2.41
N GLY A 273 -6.17 13.00 3.03
CA GLY A 273 -6.24 13.32 4.45
C GLY A 273 -6.32 12.07 5.34
N MET A 274 -6.22 12.27 6.66
CA MET A 274 -6.39 11.20 7.64
C MET A 274 -7.75 10.50 7.47
N GLY A 275 -7.77 9.19 7.69
CA GLY A 275 -8.92 8.35 7.43
C GLY A 275 -8.87 7.61 6.10
N THR A 276 -7.99 8.01 5.16
CA THR A 276 -7.67 7.19 3.98
C THR A 276 -6.72 6.07 4.33
N ASN A 277 -6.61 5.05 3.45
CA ASN A 277 -5.86 3.84 3.73
C ASN A 277 -4.35 3.95 3.39
N TRP A 278 -3.60 2.90 3.69
CA TRP A 278 -2.21 2.65 3.29
C TRP A 278 -1.14 3.51 3.98
N ARG A 279 -1.46 4.00 5.17
CA ARG A 279 -0.51 4.57 6.12
C ARG A 279 -0.62 3.81 7.47
N SER A 280 -0.16 4.41 8.58
CA SER A 280 -0.32 3.81 9.90
C SER A 280 -1.79 3.53 10.24
N LYS A 281 -2.02 2.58 11.13
CA LYS A 281 -3.36 2.31 11.65
C LYS A 281 -3.97 3.56 12.32
N LYS A 282 -3.18 4.32 13.08
CA LYS A 282 -3.61 5.59 13.68
C LYS A 282 -4.14 6.59 12.64
N PHE A 283 -3.47 6.70 11.48
CA PHE A 283 -3.90 7.56 10.39
C PHE A 283 -5.23 7.08 9.78
N HIS A 284 -5.38 5.77 9.58
CA HIS A 284 -6.57 5.17 8.99
C HIS A 284 -7.77 5.19 9.96
N ASP A 285 -7.56 4.93 11.24
CA ASP A 285 -8.62 4.80 12.25
C ASP A 285 -9.41 6.10 12.50
N VAL A 286 -8.93 7.25 12.04
CA VAL A 286 -9.67 8.52 12.09
C VAL A 286 -11.04 8.43 11.41
N CYS A 287 -11.22 7.53 10.44
CA CYS A 287 -12.49 7.30 9.75
C CYS A 287 -13.49 6.44 10.57
N TRP A 288 -13.03 5.78 11.65
CA TRP A 288 -13.88 4.86 12.42
C TRP A 288 -15.06 5.59 13.05
N GLN A 289 -16.29 5.20 12.66
CA GLN A 289 -17.55 5.84 13.07
C GLN A 289 -17.60 7.37 12.81
N ASN A 290 -16.71 7.89 11.95
CA ASN A 290 -16.52 9.31 11.69
C ASN A 290 -16.24 9.61 10.21
N ILE A 291 -16.92 8.92 9.30
CA ILE A 291 -16.66 9.06 7.84
C ILE A 291 -16.93 10.49 7.36
N LYS A 292 -17.93 11.18 7.92
CA LYS A 292 -18.28 12.55 7.49
C LYS A 292 -17.17 13.57 7.70
N ASP A 293 -16.30 13.38 8.72
CA ASP A 293 -15.21 14.30 9.03
C ASP A 293 -13.83 13.77 8.59
N ALA A 294 -13.76 12.53 8.14
CA ALA A 294 -12.51 11.94 7.71
C ALA A 294 -11.88 12.77 6.58
N GLY A 295 -10.69 13.29 6.82
CA GLY A 295 -9.93 14.11 5.87
C GLY A 295 -10.32 15.58 5.76
N PHE A 296 -11.49 16.03 6.17
CA PHE A 296 -11.90 17.44 6.00
C PHE A 296 -11.07 18.42 6.83
N PRO A 297 -10.78 18.21 8.12
CA PRO A 297 -9.89 19.09 8.87
C PRO A 297 -8.50 19.20 8.26
N ASP A 298 -7.96 18.11 7.66
CA ASP A 298 -6.66 18.13 6.97
C ASP A 298 -6.73 18.94 5.68
N ARG A 299 -7.85 18.86 4.94
CA ARG A 299 -8.10 19.62 3.71
C ARG A 299 -8.13 21.12 3.98
N ILE A 300 -8.74 21.52 5.09
CA ILE A 300 -8.79 22.94 5.51
C ILE A 300 -7.39 23.46 5.84
N GLN A 301 -6.54 22.64 6.48
CA GLN A 301 -5.15 23.02 6.76
C GLN A 301 -4.30 23.04 5.49
N TRP A 302 -4.51 22.08 4.60
CA TRP A 302 -3.77 21.98 3.35
C TRP A 302 -4.08 23.12 2.37
#